data_0248b4c0416bffb62cdd578b7573ce6b
#
_entry.id   0248b4c0416bffb62cdd578b7573ce6b
#
_cell.length_a   1.000
_cell.length_b   1.000
_cell.length_c   1.000
_cell.angle_alpha   90.00
_cell.angle_beta   90.00
_cell.angle_gamma   90.00
#
_symmetry.space_group_name_H-M   'P 1'
#
loop_
_entity.id
_entity.type
_entity.pdbx_description
1 polymer ?
#
loop_
_entity_poly.entity_id
_entity_poly.type
_entity_poly.pdbx_seq_one_letter_code
_entity_poly.pdbx_strand_id
1 'polypeptide(L)'
;MLLIIDHKEVCMRQERVNVWNANEYDYPASYGFIPNIHTYIHEDKARPAILVIPGGGYWFVSCREGEIVAKEFYDRGYNTFVLTYTVNLLDMHPLKMQALRDAARALRIIRAGANEYQVIPDKIAVLGFSAGGHLAASLCNHHEDVSETRYDLETISARPDAAILAYPVISTGGYAHEGTIRALLGYTCEEAEGALFGETLPGCKTRSDELNYMSLEKQVTIDTPPTFLFTTAEDLTVPPENSFMYLTALRANGIRSGFHYFSVGRHGLSLANETWATYRTNDSYTYEQVFAITKAALDGRLPVPDPVKKELLENSHFGSGVMTRDDFPVQEVTEWPEMADHFLKTLEFVHE
;
A
#
# COMPACT_ATOMS: atom_id res chain seq x y z
N MET A 1 -26.10 -34.97 -29.12
CA MET A 1 -25.24 -33.84 -29.51
C MET A 1 -24.71 -33.24 -28.21
N LEU A 2 -23.58 -33.76 -27.74
CA LEU A 2 -22.93 -33.22 -26.53
C LEU A 2 -22.30 -31.87 -26.91
N LEU A 3 -22.74 -30.79 -26.26
CA LEU A 3 -22.04 -29.53 -26.26
C LEU A 3 -20.80 -29.73 -25.39
N ILE A 4 -19.64 -29.85 -26.00
CA ILE A 4 -18.35 -29.70 -25.35
C ILE A 4 -18.23 -28.20 -25.11
N ILE A 5 -18.51 -27.77 -23.86
CA ILE A 5 -18.13 -26.45 -23.41
C ILE A 5 -16.61 -26.52 -23.20
N ASP A 6 -15.87 -25.96 -24.14
CA ASP A 6 -14.42 -25.77 -24.04
C ASP A 6 -14.17 -24.73 -22.95
N HIS A 7 -14.00 -25.19 -21.72
CA HIS A 7 -13.43 -24.35 -20.65
C HIS A 7 -11.96 -24.13 -21.01
N LYS A 8 -11.68 -23.12 -21.83
CA LYS A 8 -10.37 -22.51 -21.79
C LYS A 8 -10.18 -22.03 -20.34
N GLU A 9 -9.36 -22.74 -19.57
CA GLU A 9 -8.79 -22.18 -18.34
C GLU A 9 -8.19 -20.84 -18.75
N VAL A 10 -8.80 -19.74 -18.30
CA VAL A 10 -8.22 -18.41 -18.47
C VAL A 10 -6.98 -18.40 -17.59
N CYS A 11 -5.82 -18.60 -18.23
CA CYS A 11 -4.55 -18.67 -17.54
C CYS A 11 -4.24 -17.26 -16.98
N MET A 12 -4.18 -17.14 -15.66
CA MET A 12 -3.74 -15.92 -14.99
C MET A 12 -2.25 -15.70 -15.29
N ARG A 13 -1.89 -14.63 -16.01
CA ARG A 13 -0.49 -14.27 -16.22
C ARG A 13 0.05 -13.54 -14.99
N GLN A 14 1.16 -14.03 -14.48
CA GLN A 14 1.85 -13.48 -13.33
C GLN A 14 3.31 -13.18 -13.69
N GLU A 15 3.76 -11.99 -13.33
CA GLU A 15 5.13 -11.53 -13.56
C GLU A 15 5.60 -10.68 -12.38
N ARG A 16 6.91 -10.63 -12.18
CA ARG A 16 7.57 -9.69 -11.27
C ARG A 16 8.25 -8.59 -12.09
N VAL A 17 7.87 -7.36 -11.88
CA VAL A 17 8.41 -6.19 -12.59
C VAL A 17 9.10 -5.26 -11.60
N ASN A 18 10.38 -4.98 -11.80
CA ASN A 18 11.09 -4.00 -10.98
C ASN A 18 10.58 -2.59 -11.24
N VAL A 19 10.33 -1.84 -10.17
CA VAL A 19 9.94 -0.42 -10.24
C VAL A 19 11.15 0.45 -10.64
N TRP A 20 12.36 0.07 -10.21
CA TRP A 20 13.59 0.77 -10.49
C TRP A 20 14.57 -0.13 -11.25
N ASN A 21 15.43 0.48 -12.07
CA ASN A 21 16.63 -0.21 -12.52
C ASN A 21 17.63 -0.30 -11.36
N ALA A 22 18.45 -1.35 -11.33
CA ALA A 22 19.38 -1.58 -10.23
C ALA A 22 20.42 -0.46 -10.01
N ASN A 23 20.72 0.30 -11.06
CA ASN A 23 21.65 1.43 -11.02
C ASN A 23 20.98 2.78 -10.70
N GLU A 24 19.66 2.81 -10.57
CA GLU A 24 18.88 4.02 -10.25
C GLU A 24 18.37 4.02 -8.81
N TYR A 25 18.35 2.85 -8.16
CA TYR A 25 17.83 2.67 -6.81
C TYR A 25 18.99 2.60 -5.81
N ASP A 26 19.08 3.60 -4.95
CA ASP A 26 20.19 3.82 -4.02
C ASP A 26 19.79 3.95 -2.55
N TYR A 27 18.56 3.50 -2.18
CA TYR A 27 18.12 3.56 -0.78
C TYR A 27 19.10 2.81 0.14
N PRO A 28 19.64 3.46 1.19
CA PRO A 28 20.76 2.93 1.97
C PRO A 28 20.50 1.58 2.65
N ALA A 29 19.25 1.31 3.04
CA ALA A 29 18.84 0.05 3.68
C ALA A 29 18.25 -0.97 2.68
N SER A 30 18.58 -0.88 1.40
CA SER A 30 18.09 -1.83 0.39
C SER A 30 18.74 -3.21 0.49
N TYR A 31 20.04 -3.25 0.75
CA TYR A 31 20.87 -4.48 0.77
C TYR A 31 20.68 -5.40 -0.44
N GLY A 32 20.35 -4.81 -1.60
CA GLY A 32 20.11 -5.52 -2.86
C GLY A 32 18.64 -5.76 -3.17
N PHE A 33 17.73 -5.38 -2.30
CA PHE A 33 16.31 -5.31 -2.62
C PHE A 33 16.06 -4.18 -3.63
N ILE A 34 15.11 -4.39 -4.53
CA ILE A 34 14.60 -3.38 -5.46
C ILE A 34 13.07 -3.43 -5.40
N PRO A 35 12.39 -2.28 -5.15
CA PRO A 35 10.93 -2.20 -5.21
C PRO A 35 10.37 -2.79 -6.49
N ASN A 36 9.28 -3.54 -6.36
CA ASN A 36 8.72 -4.27 -7.49
C ASN A 36 7.20 -4.41 -7.38
N ILE A 37 6.59 -4.77 -8.50
CA ILE A 37 5.18 -5.13 -8.59
C ILE A 37 5.05 -6.58 -9.03
N HIS A 38 4.16 -7.33 -8.39
CA HIS A 38 3.69 -8.63 -8.84
C HIS A 38 2.35 -8.48 -9.52
N THR A 39 2.22 -9.02 -10.74
CA THR A 39 1.05 -8.83 -11.59
C THR A 39 0.12 -10.04 -11.56
N TYR A 40 -1.18 -9.81 -11.75
CA TYR A 40 -2.23 -10.83 -11.91
C TYR A 40 -3.14 -10.35 -13.05
N ILE A 41 -2.92 -10.86 -14.26
CA ILE A 41 -3.44 -10.30 -15.50
C ILE A 41 -4.37 -11.28 -16.21
N HIS A 42 -5.56 -10.81 -16.59
CA HIS A 42 -6.41 -11.44 -17.57
C HIS A 42 -5.87 -11.13 -18.98
N GLU A 43 -5.81 -12.15 -19.85
CA GLU A 43 -5.25 -11.99 -21.19
C GLU A 43 -6.31 -11.89 -22.29
N ASP A 44 -7.59 -11.87 -21.91
CA ASP A 44 -8.71 -11.91 -22.86
C ASP A 44 -9.07 -10.53 -23.43
N LYS A 45 -8.99 -9.46 -22.61
CA LYS A 45 -9.31 -8.07 -22.99
C LYS A 45 -8.74 -7.08 -21.98
N ALA A 46 -8.67 -5.81 -22.38
CA ALA A 46 -8.31 -4.72 -21.45
C ALA A 46 -9.37 -4.57 -20.34
N ARG A 47 -8.89 -4.39 -19.11
CA ARG A 47 -9.69 -4.30 -17.89
C ARG A 47 -9.27 -3.11 -17.04
N PRO A 48 -10.12 -2.58 -16.14
CA PRO A 48 -9.66 -1.66 -15.11
C PRO A 48 -8.64 -2.37 -14.21
N ALA A 49 -7.80 -1.58 -13.56
CA ALA A 49 -6.71 -2.10 -12.75
C ALA A 49 -6.78 -1.63 -11.29
N ILE A 50 -6.17 -2.42 -10.40
CA ILE A 50 -5.99 -2.05 -9.00
C ILE A 50 -4.54 -2.29 -8.61
N LEU A 51 -3.85 -1.23 -8.15
CA LEU A 51 -2.56 -1.33 -7.48
C LEU A 51 -2.78 -1.51 -5.98
N VAL A 52 -2.54 -2.72 -5.48
CA VAL A 52 -2.65 -3.08 -4.07
C VAL A 52 -1.37 -2.66 -3.34
N ILE A 53 -1.52 -1.89 -2.27
CA ILE A 53 -0.45 -1.35 -1.43
C ILE A 53 -0.65 -1.88 -0.01
N PRO A 54 -0.02 -3.00 0.36
CA PRO A 54 -0.18 -3.59 1.69
C PRO A 54 0.37 -2.69 2.80
N GLY A 55 -0.14 -2.87 4.02
CA GLY A 55 0.36 -2.18 5.21
C GLY A 55 1.63 -2.79 5.80
N GLY A 56 1.83 -2.57 7.10
CA GLY A 56 2.99 -3.06 7.85
C GLY A 56 3.79 -1.96 8.55
N GLY A 57 3.17 -0.80 8.82
CA GLY A 57 3.77 0.30 9.59
C GLY A 57 4.95 1.01 8.90
N TYR A 58 5.18 0.74 7.62
CA TYR A 58 6.41 1.06 6.88
C TYR A 58 7.66 0.31 7.40
N TRP A 59 7.50 -0.70 8.24
CA TRP A 59 8.60 -1.58 8.67
C TRP A 59 8.72 -2.84 7.82
N PHE A 60 7.62 -3.30 7.28
CA PHE A 60 7.52 -4.43 6.35
C PHE A 60 6.32 -4.26 5.42
N VAL A 61 6.18 -5.13 4.43
CA VAL A 61 5.02 -5.17 3.53
C VAL A 61 4.20 -6.42 3.85
N SER A 62 2.98 -6.24 4.40
CA SER A 62 2.14 -7.32 4.90
C SER A 62 1.71 -8.30 3.82
N CYS A 63 2.14 -9.56 3.91
CA CYS A 63 1.74 -10.61 2.96
C CYS A 63 0.24 -10.92 2.99
N ARG A 64 -0.41 -10.70 4.13
CA ARG A 64 -1.86 -10.95 4.31
C ARG A 64 -2.74 -9.87 3.68
N GLU A 65 -2.15 -8.80 3.17
CA GLU A 65 -2.81 -7.68 2.49
C GLU A 65 -2.37 -7.56 1.01
N GLY A 66 -1.58 -8.50 0.53
CA GLY A 66 -1.04 -8.54 -0.83
C GLY A 66 -1.79 -9.50 -1.74
N GLU A 67 -1.21 -10.68 -1.98
CA GLU A 67 -1.67 -11.65 -2.98
C GLU A 67 -3.13 -12.05 -2.83
N ILE A 68 -3.61 -12.34 -1.62
CA ILE A 68 -5.01 -12.76 -1.42
C ILE A 68 -6.00 -11.67 -1.80
N VAL A 69 -5.64 -10.41 -1.56
CA VAL A 69 -6.46 -9.25 -1.96
C VAL A 69 -6.41 -9.04 -3.47
N ALA A 70 -5.23 -9.16 -4.06
CA ALA A 70 -5.08 -9.08 -5.52
C ALA A 70 -5.94 -10.13 -6.23
N LYS A 71 -5.93 -11.38 -5.75
CA LYS A 71 -6.77 -12.46 -6.30
C LYS A 71 -8.27 -12.20 -6.11
N GLU A 72 -8.69 -11.68 -4.96
CA GLU A 72 -10.08 -11.31 -4.71
C GLU A 72 -10.62 -10.31 -5.76
N PHE A 73 -9.81 -9.28 -6.09
CA PHE A 73 -10.22 -8.32 -7.11
C PHE A 73 -9.97 -8.81 -8.54
N TYR A 74 -9.00 -9.70 -8.76
CA TYR A 74 -8.84 -10.39 -10.02
C TYR A 74 -10.10 -11.19 -10.37
N ASP A 75 -10.63 -11.96 -9.43
CA ASP A 75 -11.86 -12.75 -9.60
C ASP A 75 -13.10 -11.86 -9.85
N ARG A 76 -13.06 -10.59 -9.43
CA ARG A 76 -14.07 -9.56 -9.73
C ARG A 76 -13.87 -8.90 -11.10
N GLY A 77 -12.84 -9.28 -11.84
CA GLY A 77 -12.60 -8.83 -13.21
C GLY A 77 -11.64 -7.66 -13.38
N TYR A 78 -10.85 -7.33 -12.37
CA TYR A 78 -9.78 -6.35 -12.46
C TYR A 78 -8.46 -7.02 -12.83
N ASN A 79 -7.57 -6.32 -13.52
CA ASN A 79 -6.15 -6.65 -13.51
C ASN A 79 -5.52 -6.07 -12.26
N THR A 80 -4.79 -6.88 -11.50
CA THR A 80 -4.29 -6.47 -10.19
C THR A 80 -2.78 -6.55 -10.10
N PHE A 81 -2.23 -5.68 -9.27
CA PHE A 81 -0.80 -5.50 -9.08
C PHE A 81 -0.53 -5.35 -7.60
N VAL A 82 0.44 -6.05 -7.03
CA VAL A 82 0.84 -5.90 -5.63
C VAL A 82 2.18 -5.20 -5.58
N LEU A 83 2.24 -4.07 -4.90
CA LEU A 83 3.47 -3.30 -4.72
C LEU A 83 4.24 -3.81 -3.49
N THR A 84 5.50 -4.19 -3.72
CA THR A 84 6.50 -4.33 -2.66
C THR A 84 7.38 -3.09 -2.70
N TYR A 85 7.12 -2.16 -1.78
CA TYR A 85 7.78 -0.84 -1.70
C TYR A 85 8.88 -0.81 -0.63
N THR A 86 9.70 0.21 -0.66
CA THR A 86 10.77 0.45 0.32
C THR A 86 10.23 0.61 1.73
N VAL A 87 10.82 -0.11 2.68
CA VAL A 87 10.48 -0.07 4.11
C VAL A 87 11.70 0.26 4.98
N ASN A 88 11.44 0.71 6.21
CA ASN A 88 12.45 1.10 7.21
C ASN A 88 12.40 0.17 8.43
N LEU A 89 12.68 -1.11 8.23
CA LEU A 89 12.52 -2.19 9.22
C LEU A 89 13.15 -1.90 10.60
N LEU A 90 14.27 -1.20 10.63
CA LEU A 90 15.04 -0.95 11.86
C LEU A 90 15.08 0.53 12.25
N ASP A 91 14.21 1.35 11.72
CA ASP A 91 14.17 2.81 11.93
C ASP A 91 15.51 3.53 11.69
N MET A 92 16.37 2.95 10.83
CA MET A 92 17.73 3.46 10.59
C MET A 92 17.79 4.57 9.55
N HIS A 93 16.92 4.52 8.55
CA HIS A 93 16.92 5.47 7.44
C HIS A 93 15.48 5.92 7.17
N PRO A 94 15.08 7.12 7.62
CA PRO A 94 13.74 7.65 7.36
C PRO A 94 13.39 7.60 5.87
N LEU A 95 12.20 7.12 5.55
CA LEU A 95 11.77 6.92 4.16
C LEU A 95 11.58 8.22 3.41
N LYS A 96 11.13 9.27 4.13
CA LYS A 96 10.76 10.55 3.51
C LYS A 96 9.87 10.35 2.28
N MET A 97 10.35 10.69 1.11
CA MET A 97 9.62 10.53 -0.16
C MET A 97 9.81 9.16 -0.83
N GLN A 98 10.69 8.29 -0.32
CA GLN A 98 11.09 7.09 -1.09
C GLN A 98 9.91 6.16 -1.39
N ALA A 99 9.12 5.80 -0.39
CA ALA A 99 7.96 4.92 -0.61
C ALA A 99 6.94 5.55 -1.58
N LEU A 100 6.73 6.88 -1.52
CA LEU A 100 5.86 7.60 -2.46
C LEU A 100 6.43 7.58 -3.89
N ARG A 101 7.75 7.72 -4.06
CA ARG A 101 8.40 7.56 -5.37
C ARG A 101 8.20 6.16 -5.93
N ASP A 102 8.30 5.13 -5.09
CA ASP A 102 8.06 3.74 -5.50
C ASP A 102 6.64 3.56 -6.00
N ALA A 103 5.64 4.02 -5.24
CA ALA A 103 4.23 3.91 -5.59
C ALA A 103 3.88 4.73 -6.86
N ALA A 104 4.40 5.95 -6.97
CA ALA A 104 4.18 6.82 -8.13
C ALA A 104 4.76 6.20 -9.41
N ARG A 105 6.00 5.67 -9.33
CA ARG A 105 6.63 5.01 -10.49
C ARG A 105 5.93 3.70 -10.84
N ALA A 106 5.50 2.91 -9.85
CA ALA A 106 4.73 1.69 -10.09
C ALA A 106 3.45 1.98 -10.87
N LEU A 107 2.69 3.02 -10.47
CA LEU A 107 1.47 3.41 -11.17
C LEU A 107 1.76 3.92 -12.59
N ARG A 108 2.84 4.70 -12.78
CA ARG A 108 3.28 5.13 -14.11
C ARG A 108 3.67 3.95 -15.01
N ILE A 109 4.37 2.94 -14.48
CA ILE A 109 4.73 1.70 -15.22
C ILE A 109 3.47 0.97 -15.66
N ILE A 110 2.49 0.79 -14.78
CA ILE A 110 1.22 0.13 -15.13
C ILE A 110 0.50 0.91 -16.22
N ARG A 111 0.41 2.23 -16.10
CA ARG A 111 -0.28 3.10 -17.07
C ARG A 111 0.43 3.15 -18.42
N ALA A 112 1.75 3.27 -18.43
CA ALA A 112 2.57 3.24 -19.65
C ALA A 112 2.49 1.87 -20.35
N GLY A 113 2.51 0.78 -19.57
CA GLY A 113 2.38 -0.61 -20.05
C GLY A 113 0.94 -1.07 -20.28
N ALA A 114 -0.03 -0.17 -20.41
CA ALA A 114 -1.46 -0.52 -20.47
C ALA A 114 -1.80 -1.58 -21.52
N ASN A 115 -1.17 -1.53 -22.70
CA ASN A 115 -1.36 -2.54 -23.75
C ASN A 115 -0.77 -3.90 -23.35
N GLU A 116 0.40 -3.92 -22.73
CA GLU A 116 1.10 -5.13 -22.29
C GLU A 116 0.35 -5.81 -21.13
N TYR A 117 -0.12 -5.01 -20.17
CA TYR A 117 -0.85 -5.49 -18.99
C TYR A 117 -2.36 -5.60 -19.20
N GLN A 118 -2.85 -5.39 -20.43
CA GLN A 118 -4.29 -5.39 -20.74
C GLN A 118 -5.08 -4.51 -19.77
N VAL A 119 -4.61 -3.27 -19.52
CA VAL A 119 -5.19 -2.30 -18.61
C VAL A 119 -5.87 -1.18 -19.38
N ILE A 120 -6.97 -0.65 -18.85
CA ILE A 120 -7.60 0.59 -19.32
C ILE A 120 -6.86 1.74 -18.60
N PRO A 121 -6.07 2.58 -19.31
CA PRO A 121 -5.07 3.46 -18.67
C PRO A 121 -5.65 4.60 -17.83
N ASP A 122 -6.91 4.95 -17.99
CA ASP A 122 -7.67 5.94 -17.22
C ASP A 122 -8.61 5.31 -16.17
N LYS A 123 -8.40 4.02 -15.87
CA LYS A 123 -9.16 3.25 -14.89
C LYS A 123 -8.22 2.43 -13.99
N ILE A 124 -7.30 3.11 -13.32
CA ILE A 124 -6.34 2.50 -12.38
C ILE A 124 -6.62 3.02 -10.98
N ALA A 125 -7.19 2.19 -10.14
CA ALA A 125 -7.39 2.48 -8.73
C ALA A 125 -6.17 2.06 -7.89
N VAL A 126 -5.98 2.71 -6.73
CA VAL A 126 -5.09 2.22 -5.68
C VAL A 126 -5.91 1.64 -4.54
N LEU A 127 -5.43 0.55 -3.94
CA LEU A 127 -6.02 -0.05 -2.76
C LEU A 127 -4.95 -0.14 -1.67
N GLY A 128 -5.09 0.61 -0.57
CA GLY A 128 -4.08 0.66 0.48
C GLY A 128 -4.62 0.29 1.85
N PHE A 129 -3.81 -0.45 2.63
CA PHE A 129 -4.13 -0.93 3.96
C PHE A 129 -3.24 -0.27 5.02
N SER A 130 -3.78 0.22 6.14
CA SER A 130 -2.99 0.72 7.26
C SER A 130 -1.94 1.77 6.81
N ALA A 131 -0.64 1.54 7.02
CA ALA A 131 0.44 2.36 6.48
C ALA A 131 0.48 2.37 4.95
N GLY A 132 0.10 1.28 4.27
CA GLY A 132 -0.13 1.25 2.82
C GLY A 132 -1.32 2.10 2.41
N GLY A 133 -2.32 2.27 3.30
CA GLY A 133 -3.41 3.24 3.15
C GLY A 133 -2.92 4.67 3.21
N HIS A 134 -1.94 4.96 4.09
CA HIS A 134 -1.24 6.24 4.11
C HIS A 134 -0.48 6.48 2.80
N LEU A 135 0.23 5.48 2.31
CA LEU A 135 0.95 5.58 1.04
C LEU A 135 0.01 5.78 -0.16
N ALA A 136 -1.11 5.07 -0.19
CA ALA A 136 -2.15 5.25 -1.22
C ALA A 136 -2.77 6.65 -1.16
N ALA A 137 -3.12 7.16 0.04
CA ALA A 137 -3.63 8.51 0.22
C ALA A 137 -2.57 9.58 -0.09
N SER A 138 -1.28 9.33 0.24
CA SER A 138 -0.17 10.19 -0.17
C SER A 138 -0.09 10.28 -1.70
N LEU A 139 -0.19 9.15 -2.39
CA LEU A 139 -0.19 9.14 -3.86
C LEU A 139 -1.40 9.90 -4.44
N CYS A 140 -2.56 9.85 -3.80
CA CYS A 140 -3.74 10.61 -4.21
C CYS A 140 -3.55 12.13 -4.08
N ASN A 141 -2.82 12.59 -3.07
CA ASN A 141 -2.73 14.01 -2.73
C ASN A 141 -1.41 14.66 -3.18
N HIS A 142 -0.32 13.88 -3.28
CA HIS A 142 1.05 14.35 -3.54
C HIS A 142 1.65 13.80 -4.84
N HIS A 143 0.82 13.31 -5.76
CA HIS A 143 1.30 12.72 -7.02
C HIS A 143 2.11 13.71 -7.89
N GLU A 144 1.88 15.01 -7.74
CA GLU A 144 2.63 16.05 -8.45
C GLU A 144 3.97 16.39 -7.78
N ASP A 145 4.14 16.07 -6.49
CA ASP A 145 5.37 16.32 -5.74
C ASP A 145 6.48 15.31 -6.07
N VAL A 146 6.17 14.29 -6.87
CA VAL A 146 7.10 13.23 -7.26
C VAL A 146 7.52 13.39 -8.72
N SER A 147 8.70 13.96 -8.91
CA SER A 147 9.33 14.03 -10.25
C SER A 147 9.73 12.64 -10.73
N GLU A 148 9.64 12.43 -12.04
CA GLU A 148 10.09 11.21 -12.71
C GLU A 148 11.28 11.57 -13.64
N THR A 149 12.32 10.75 -13.60
CA THR A 149 13.55 10.96 -14.38
C THR A 149 13.68 9.99 -15.56
N ARG A 150 12.89 8.90 -15.55
CA ARG A 150 12.87 7.96 -16.64
C ARG A 150 12.06 8.54 -17.80
N TYR A 151 12.72 8.77 -18.92
CA TYR A 151 12.22 9.56 -20.04
C TYR A 151 10.89 9.01 -20.62
N ASP A 152 10.67 7.69 -20.58
CA ASP A 152 9.44 7.04 -21.06
C ASP A 152 8.28 7.11 -20.06
N LEU A 153 8.51 7.59 -18.84
CA LEU A 153 7.52 7.74 -17.78
C LEU A 153 7.27 9.20 -17.36
N GLU A 154 8.14 10.14 -17.74
CA GLU A 154 8.11 11.53 -17.24
C GLU A 154 6.79 12.27 -17.54
N THR A 155 6.14 11.94 -18.67
CA THR A 155 4.85 12.52 -19.07
C THR A 155 3.64 11.72 -18.61
N ILE A 156 3.86 10.56 -17.99
CA ILE A 156 2.79 9.68 -17.52
C ILE A 156 2.33 10.13 -16.12
N SER A 157 1.04 10.33 -15.96
CA SER A 157 0.48 10.73 -14.67
C SER A 157 0.64 9.62 -13.62
N ALA A 158 1.08 10.00 -12.41
CA ALA A 158 1.09 9.15 -11.22
C ALA A 158 -0.23 9.26 -10.41
N ARG A 159 -1.18 10.12 -10.85
CA ARG A 159 -2.47 10.28 -10.15
C ARG A 159 -3.32 9.03 -10.33
N PRO A 160 -3.80 8.39 -9.25
CA PRO A 160 -4.79 7.32 -9.35
C PRO A 160 -6.14 7.86 -9.86
N ASP A 161 -6.92 7.00 -10.51
CA ASP A 161 -8.25 7.38 -11.01
C ASP A 161 -9.34 7.16 -9.95
N ALA A 162 -9.08 6.31 -8.95
CA ALA A 162 -9.87 6.11 -7.72
C ALA A 162 -8.98 5.55 -6.60
N ALA A 163 -9.48 5.60 -5.36
CA ALA A 163 -8.81 4.98 -4.22
C ALA A 163 -9.76 4.12 -3.38
N ILE A 164 -9.22 3.06 -2.78
CA ILE A 164 -9.82 2.25 -1.74
C ILE A 164 -8.86 2.28 -0.55
N LEU A 165 -9.31 2.78 0.59
CA LEU A 165 -8.49 2.93 1.79
C LEU A 165 -9.08 2.08 2.93
N ALA A 166 -8.34 1.05 3.32
CA ALA A 166 -8.72 0.10 4.36
C ALA A 166 -8.03 0.47 5.69
N TYR A 167 -8.80 0.87 6.70
CA TYR A 167 -8.30 1.28 8.01
C TYR A 167 -6.99 2.11 7.93
N PRO A 168 -6.95 3.17 7.10
CA PRO A 168 -5.72 3.84 6.74
C PRO A 168 -5.15 4.66 7.89
N VAL A 169 -3.81 4.70 8.03
CA VAL A 169 -3.15 5.79 8.74
C VAL A 169 -3.33 7.06 7.90
N ILE A 170 -3.71 8.17 8.53
CA ILE A 170 -3.98 9.44 7.84
C ILE A 170 -3.33 10.62 8.55
N SER A 171 -3.58 10.75 9.87
CA SER A 171 -3.22 11.95 10.62
C SER A 171 -1.90 11.81 11.35
N THR A 172 -1.18 12.91 11.46
CA THR A 172 -0.04 13.09 12.35
C THR A 172 -0.42 13.86 13.62
N GLY A 173 -1.71 14.06 13.88
CA GLY A 173 -2.23 14.72 15.08
C GLY A 173 -2.50 13.76 16.24
N GLY A 174 -3.52 14.06 17.04
CA GLY A 174 -3.84 13.30 18.26
C GLY A 174 -4.24 11.83 18.06
N TYR A 175 -4.44 11.39 16.81
CA TYR A 175 -4.77 10.02 16.45
C TYR A 175 -3.68 9.37 15.59
N ALA A 176 -2.46 9.89 15.64
CA ALA A 176 -1.34 9.42 14.86
C ALA A 176 -0.93 7.99 15.24
N HIS A 177 -0.54 7.21 14.25
CA HIS A 177 0.21 5.98 14.48
C HIS A 177 1.70 6.32 14.51
N GLU A 178 2.25 6.56 15.71
CA GLU A 178 3.60 7.09 15.94
C GLU A 178 4.71 6.28 15.25
N GLY A 179 4.57 4.96 15.23
CA GLY A 179 5.53 4.09 14.55
C GLY A 179 5.62 4.34 13.04
N THR A 180 4.49 4.53 12.38
CA THR A 180 4.42 4.91 10.96
C THR A 180 5.13 6.24 10.72
N ILE A 181 4.88 7.24 11.56
CA ILE A 181 5.50 8.56 11.43
C ILE A 181 7.00 8.51 11.67
N ARG A 182 7.46 7.73 12.65
CA ARG A 182 8.89 7.50 12.91
C ARG A 182 9.57 6.82 11.72
N ALA A 183 8.97 5.79 11.12
CA ALA A 183 9.54 5.13 9.95
C ALA A 183 9.66 6.08 8.74
N LEU A 184 8.69 6.99 8.57
CA LEU A 184 8.68 7.98 7.49
C LEU A 184 9.68 9.12 7.74
N LEU A 185 9.63 9.75 8.92
CA LEU A 185 10.29 11.02 9.19
C LEU A 185 11.55 10.89 10.05
N GLY A 186 11.70 9.80 10.82
CA GLY A 186 12.80 9.56 11.75
C GLY A 186 12.58 10.20 13.11
N TYR A 187 11.38 10.69 13.39
CA TYR A 187 10.95 11.25 14.68
C TYR A 187 9.45 11.05 14.87
N THR A 188 8.98 11.20 16.12
CA THR A 188 7.56 11.07 16.47
C THR A 188 6.84 12.41 16.36
N CYS A 189 5.51 12.39 16.46
CA CYS A 189 4.70 13.61 16.46
C CYS A 189 4.99 14.49 17.69
N GLU A 190 5.37 13.91 18.83
CA GLU A 190 5.77 14.65 20.04
C GLU A 190 7.11 15.38 19.86
N GLU A 191 7.96 14.92 18.93
CA GLU A 191 9.27 15.52 18.62
C GLU A 191 9.19 16.56 17.49
N ALA A 192 8.08 17.29 17.39
CA ALA A 192 7.83 18.29 16.34
C ALA A 192 8.83 19.45 16.33
N GLU A 193 9.54 19.68 17.46
CA GLU A 193 10.63 20.65 17.56
C GLU A 193 11.98 19.99 17.30
N GLY A 194 12.87 20.71 16.61
CA GLY A 194 14.22 20.24 16.31
C GLY A 194 14.62 20.44 14.85
N ALA A 195 15.88 20.12 14.57
CA ALA A 195 16.42 20.21 13.21
C ALA A 195 15.86 19.12 12.31
N LEU A 196 15.62 19.43 11.04
CA LEU A 196 15.39 18.45 10.00
C LEU A 196 16.67 17.63 9.75
N PHE A 197 16.51 16.39 9.35
CA PHE A 197 17.62 15.53 8.94
C PHE A 197 17.21 14.67 7.75
N GLY A 198 18.22 14.30 6.95
CA GLY A 198 18.01 13.58 5.70
C GLY A 198 17.37 14.46 4.63
N GLU A 199 16.63 13.85 3.73
CA GLU A 199 15.87 14.54 2.71
C GLU A 199 14.76 15.40 3.34
N THR A 200 14.53 16.58 2.79
CA THR A 200 13.45 17.49 3.21
C THR A 200 12.24 17.30 2.30
N LEU A 201 11.05 17.22 2.89
CA LEU A 201 9.80 17.12 2.11
C LEU A 201 9.51 18.43 1.35
N PRO A 202 8.80 18.37 0.23
CA PRO A 202 8.49 19.52 -0.60
C PRO A 202 7.89 20.68 0.19
N GLY A 203 8.51 21.86 0.08
CA GLY A 203 8.05 23.07 0.77
C GLY A 203 8.27 23.14 2.28
N CYS A 204 8.72 22.07 2.94
CA CYS A 204 8.89 22.00 4.38
C CYS A 204 10.22 22.65 4.85
N LYS A 205 10.17 23.35 5.97
CA LYS A 205 11.33 24.01 6.59
C LYS A 205 11.55 23.57 8.03
N THR A 206 10.55 22.99 8.66
CA THR A 206 10.53 22.53 10.04
C THR A 206 9.96 21.13 10.14
N ARG A 207 10.18 20.42 11.25
CA ARG A 207 9.52 19.14 11.53
C ARG A 207 8.00 19.28 11.57
N SER A 208 7.50 20.39 12.11
CA SER A 208 6.07 20.68 12.10
C SER A 208 5.49 20.80 10.67
N ASP A 209 6.26 21.37 9.73
CA ASP A 209 5.86 21.40 8.32
C ASP A 209 5.79 19.97 7.73
N GLU A 210 6.81 19.12 8.01
CA GLU A 210 6.82 17.73 7.53
C GLU A 210 5.68 16.91 8.14
N LEU A 211 5.39 17.08 9.44
CA LEU A 211 4.23 16.46 10.06
C LEU A 211 2.93 16.94 9.42
N ASN A 212 2.81 18.24 9.16
CA ASN A 212 1.63 18.77 8.48
C ASN A 212 1.50 18.23 7.04
N TYR A 213 2.60 18.10 6.30
CA TYR A 213 2.64 17.53 4.95
C TYR A 213 2.19 16.06 4.95
N MET A 214 2.59 15.27 5.96
CA MET A 214 2.20 13.86 6.12
C MET A 214 0.81 13.68 6.77
N SER A 215 0.13 14.75 7.18
CA SER A 215 -1.23 14.73 7.72
C SER A 215 -2.23 14.85 6.57
N LEU A 216 -2.63 13.71 6.00
CA LEU A 216 -3.23 13.64 4.67
C LEU A 216 -4.65 14.21 4.62
N GLU A 217 -5.35 14.29 5.74
CA GLU A 217 -6.62 15.00 5.85
C GLU A 217 -6.50 16.51 5.56
N LYS A 218 -5.28 17.05 5.69
CA LYS A 218 -4.98 18.46 5.38
C LYS A 218 -4.54 18.70 3.94
N GLN A 219 -4.26 17.61 3.21
CA GLN A 219 -3.71 17.64 1.85
C GLN A 219 -4.76 17.37 0.77
N VAL A 220 -6.01 17.12 1.16
CA VAL A 220 -7.11 16.88 0.21
C VAL A 220 -7.42 18.15 -0.57
N THR A 221 -7.43 18.02 -1.89
CA THR A 221 -7.78 19.10 -2.84
C THR A 221 -8.90 18.65 -3.78
N ILE A 222 -9.31 19.53 -4.69
CA ILE A 222 -10.27 19.20 -5.76
C ILE A 222 -9.72 18.10 -6.71
N ASP A 223 -8.41 17.93 -6.79
CA ASP A 223 -7.73 16.95 -7.65
C ASP A 223 -7.58 15.58 -6.99
N THR A 224 -7.91 15.46 -5.70
CA THR A 224 -7.93 14.15 -5.01
C THR A 224 -8.96 13.23 -5.68
N PRO A 225 -8.62 11.96 -6.00
CA PRO A 225 -9.53 11.07 -6.71
C PRO A 225 -10.72 10.63 -5.84
N PRO A 226 -11.83 10.18 -6.46
CA PRO A 226 -12.94 9.53 -5.75
C PRO A 226 -12.42 8.41 -4.86
N THR A 227 -12.90 8.33 -3.62
CA THR A 227 -12.32 7.44 -2.60
C THR A 227 -13.39 6.66 -1.86
N PHE A 228 -13.22 5.34 -1.76
CA PHE A 228 -13.93 4.48 -0.83
C PHE A 228 -13.05 4.22 0.39
N LEU A 229 -13.63 4.31 1.60
CA LEU A 229 -12.94 4.03 2.86
C LEU A 229 -13.74 3.03 3.70
N PHE A 230 -13.02 2.21 4.47
CA PHE A 230 -13.63 1.52 5.59
C PHE A 230 -12.69 1.45 6.80
N THR A 231 -13.28 1.32 7.98
CA THR A 231 -12.61 1.12 9.25
C THR A 231 -13.52 0.35 10.21
N THR A 232 -13.01 -0.05 11.37
CA THR A 232 -13.73 -0.81 12.37
C THR A 232 -13.75 -0.08 13.71
N ALA A 233 -14.80 -0.30 14.52
CA ALA A 233 -14.97 0.37 15.81
C ALA A 233 -13.94 -0.05 16.88
N GLU A 234 -13.37 -1.24 16.73
CA GLU A 234 -12.44 -1.83 17.71
C GLU A 234 -10.97 -1.71 17.30
N ASP A 235 -10.68 -0.90 16.26
CA ASP A 235 -9.31 -0.64 15.85
C ASP A 235 -8.61 0.28 16.84
N LEU A 236 -7.79 -0.32 17.71
CA LEU A 236 -6.99 0.39 18.72
C LEU A 236 -5.57 0.71 18.22
N THR A 237 -5.18 0.21 17.07
CA THR A 237 -3.85 0.44 16.48
C THR A 237 -3.86 1.69 15.60
N VAL A 238 -4.84 1.80 14.72
CA VAL A 238 -5.10 2.99 13.92
C VAL A 238 -6.53 3.45 14.22
N PRO A 239 -6.71 4.42 15.13
CA PRO A 239 -8.04 4.84 15.54
C PRO A 239 -8.93 5.23 14.36
N PRO A 240 -10.23 4.86 14.35
CA PRO A 240 -11.16 5.11 13.26
C PRO A 240 -11.30 6.61 12.91
N GLU A 241 -10.91 7.48 13.82
CA GLU A 241 -10.84 8.94 13.63
C GLU A 241 -9.97 9.32 12.43
N ASN A 242 -8.93 8.54 12.10
CA ASN A 242 -8.13 8.74 10.88
C ASN A 242 -9.04 8.73 9.64
N SER A 243 -9.90 7.71 9.52
CA SER A 243 -10.85 7.61 8.41
C SER A 243 -11.91 8.69 8.43
N PHE A 244 -12.42 9.06 9.62
CA PHE A 244 -13.42 10.12 9.76
C PHE A 244 -12.87 11.49 9.34
N MET A 245 -11.62 11.80 9.70
CA MET A 245 -10.96 13.05 9.33
C MET A 245 -10.75 13.14 7.82
N TYR A 246 -10.28 12.06 7.19
CA TYR A 246 -10.08 12.04 5.74
C TYR A 246 -11.41 12.13 4.98
N LEU A 247 -12.44 11.40 5.39
CA LEU A 247 -13.79 11.51 4.85
C LEU A 247 -14.34 12.94 4.94
N THR A 248 -14.11 13.59 6.08
CA THR A 248 -14.56 15.00 6.29
C THR A 248 -13.85 15.91 5.30
N ALA A 249 -12.55 15.73 5.09
CA ALA A 249 -11.77 16.52 4.12
C ALA A 249 -12.21 16.27 2.68
N LEU A 250 -12.45 15.01 2.28
CA LEU A 250 -12.99 14.67 0.96
C LEU A 250 -14.32 15.38 0.69
N ARG A 251 -15.25 15.30 1.64
CA ARG A 251 -16.57 15.95 1.52
C ARG A 251 -16.46 17.47 1.46
N ALA A 252 -15.57 18.07 2.24
CA ALA A 252 -15.35 19.53 2.22
C ALA A 252 -14.84 20.03 0.87
N ASN A 253 -14.08 19.19 0.14
CA ASN A 253 -13.57 19.47 -1.20
C ASN A 253 -14.48 18.97 -2.34
N GLY A 254 -15.68 18.46 -2.02
CA GLY A 254 -16.63 17.98 -3.02
C GLY A 254 -16.24 16.67 -3.70
N ILE A 255 -15.29 15.92 -3.13
CA ILE A 255 -14.83 14.66 -3.69
C ILE A 255 -15.87 13.56 -3.42
N ARG A 256 -16.23 12.81 -4.47
CA ARG A 256 -17.12 11.65 -4.34
C ARG A 256 -16.48 10.61 -3.44
N SER A 257 -17.18 10.22 -2.37
CA SER A 257 -16.65 9.27 -1.38
C SER A 257 -17.70 8.26 -0.94
N GLY A 258 -17.28 7.00 -0.77
CA GLY A 258 -18.00 5.96 -0.05
C GLY A 258 -17.33 5.69 1.29
N PHE A 259 -18.11 5.36 2.32
CA PHE A 259 -17.55 5.06 3.63
C PHE A 259 -18.35 3.99 4.34
N HIS A 260 -17.64 3.03 4.95
CA HIS A 260 -18.24 2.06 5.83
C HIS A 260 -17.51 1.97 7.18
N TYR A 261 -18.28 1.96 8.27
CA TYR A 261 -17.80 1.81 9.64
C TYR A 261 -18.37 0.53 10.22
N PHE A 262 -17.56 -0.51 10.30
CA PHE A 262 -17.95 -1.80 10.86
C PHE A 262 -17.98 -1.74 12.39
N SER A 263 -18.97 -2.39 13.00
CA SER A 263 -19.19 -2.32 14.44
C SER A 263 -18.18 -3.12 15.26
N VAL A 264 -17.51 -4.08 14.64
CA VAL A 264 -16.54 -5.00 15.26
C VAL A 264 -15.28 -5.15 14.39
N GLY A 265 -14.20 -5.59 15.00
CA GLY A 265 -12.99 -5.97 14.32
C GLY A 265 -11.77 -5.17 14.76
N ARG A 266 -10.65 -5.89 14.97
CA ARG A 266 -9.35 -5.31 15.28
C ARG A 266 -8.66 -4.77 14.03
N HIS A 267 -7.52 -4.12 14.21
CA HIS A 267 -6.66 -3.69 13.09
C HIS A 267 -6.13 -4.88 12.26
N GLY A 268 -5.96 -4.66 10.94
CA GLY A 268 -5.23 -5.57 10.06
C GLY A 268 -6.03 -6.80 9.63
N LEU A 269 -7.35 -6.68 9.49
CA LEU A 269 -8.23 -7.78 9.09
C LEU A 269 -8.19 -8.13 7.60
N SER A 270 -7.62 -7.27 6.74
CA SER A 270 -7.55 -7.53 5.29
C SER A 270 -8.92 -7.97 4.74
N LEU A 271 -9.02 -9.17 4.14
CA LEU A 271 -10.30 -9.73 3.67
C LEU A 271 -11.23 -10.19 4.80
N ALA A 272 -10.74 -10.35 6.01
CA ALA A 272 -11.46 -10.82 7.18
C ALA A 272 -12.19 -12.17 7.02
N ASN A 273 -11.92 -12.91 5.96
CA ASN A 273 -12.54 -14.20 5.61
C ASN A 273 -11.66 -15.40 5.97
N GLU A 274 -12.10 -16.60 5.64
CA GLU A 274 -11.37 -17.85 5.90
C GLU A 274 -9.99 -17.87 5.18
N THR A 275 -9.91 -17.35 3.96
CA THR A 275 -8.66 -17.26 3.22
C THR A 275 -7.64 -16.40 3.98
N TRP A 276 -8.06 -15.25 4.49
CA TRP A 276 -7.21 -14.39 5.32
C TRP A 276 -6.84 -15.06 6.66
N ALA A 277 -7.82 -15.67 7.35
CA ALA A 277 -7.61 -16.29 8.65
C ALA A 277 -6.63 -17.46 8.60
N THR A 278 -6.64 -18.22 7.52
CA THR A 278 -5.78 -19.41 7.31
C THR A 278 -4.51 -19.12 6.49
N TYR A 279 -4.40 -17.92 5.89
CA TYR A 279 -3.26 -17.57 5.04
C TYR A 279 -1.94 -17.61 5.82
N ARG A 280 -1.03 -18.43 5.35
CA ARG A 280 0.32 -18.62 5.92
C ARG A 280 1.31 -18.72 4.77
N THR A 281 2.36 -17.92 4.84
CA THR A 281 3.51 -18.07 3.95
C THR A 281 4.77 -17.59 4.64
N ASN A 282 5.85 -18.36 4.47
CA ASN A 282 7.18 -18.01 4.95
C ASN A 282 8.01 -17.35 3.85
N ASP A 283 7.57 -17.47 2.59
CA ASP A 283 8.33 -17.13 1.39
C ASP A 283 7.66 -16.01 0.59
N SER A 284 6.89 -15.12 1.27
CA SER A 284 6.22 -14.05 0.56
C SER A 284 7.21 -13.12 -0.13
N TYR A 285 6.96 -12.85 -1.41
CA TYR A 285 7.71 -11.84 -2.16
C TYR A 285 7.62 -10.45 -1.52
N THR A 286 6.58 -10.17 -0.74
CA THR A 286 6.44 -8.90 -0.02
C THR A 286 7.48 -8.71 1.09
N TYR A 287 8.17 -9.79 1.51
CA TYR A 287 9.24 -9.74 2.52
C TYR A 287 10.65 -9.67 1.94
N GLU A 288 10.81 -9.51 0.63
CA GLU A 288 12.14 -9.47 -0.02
C GLU A 288 13.13 -8.50 0.66
N GLN A 289 12.69 -7.28 1.02
CA GLN A 289 13.56 -6.31 1.72
C GLN A 289 13.88 -6.76 3.15
N VAL A 290 12.90 -7.31 3.87
CA VAL A 290 13.10 -7.84 5.23
C VAL A 290 14.14 -8.95 5.22
N PHE A 291 14.06 -9.88 4.25
CA PHE A 291 15.04 -10.94 4.07
C PHE A 291 16.43 -10.39 3.71
N ALA A 292 16.50 -9.37 2.85
CA ALA A 292 17.76 -8.75 2.47
C ALA A 292 18.45 -8.08 3.68
N ILE A 293 17.70 -7.34 4.51
CA ILE A 293 18.18 -6.71 5.74
C ILE A 293 18.61 -7.75 6.76
N THR A 294 17.80 -8.79 7.00
CA THR A 294 18.12 -9.88 7.91
C THR A 294 19.40 -10.58 7.51
N LYS A 295 19.55 -10.93 6.23
CA LYS A 295 20.78 -11.53 5.70
C LYS A 295 21.99 -10.62 5.88
N ALA A 296 21.85 -9.31 5.63
CA ALA A 296 22.92 -8.34 5.80
C ALA A 296 23.37 -8.23 7.26
N ALA A 297 22.42 -8.30 8.21
CA ALA A 297 22.74 -8.33 9.64
C ALA A 297 23.47 -9.60 10.06
N LEU A 298 23.08 -10.76 9.51
CA LEU A 298 23.69 -12.06 9.83
C LEU A 298 25.10 -12.19 9.27
N ASP A 299 25.34 -11.74 8.04
CA ASP A 299 26.66 -11.83 7.38
C ASP A 299 27.59 -10.65 7.72
N GLY A 300 27.17 -9.74 8.63
CA GLY A 300 27.97 -8.64 9.17
C GLY A 300 28.09 -7.42 8.26
N ARG A 301 27.39 -7.38 7.12
CA ARG A 301 27.31 -6.17 6.26
C ARG A 301 26.51 -5.05 6.94
N LEU A 302 25.55 -5.41 7.79
CA LEU A 302 24.81 -4.50 8.63
C LEU A 302 25.23 -4.76 10.10
N PRO A 303 26.02 -3.85 10.72
CA PRO A 303 26.40 -4.00 12.11
C PRO A 303 25.23 -3.67 13.03
N VAL A 304 24.61 -4.67 13.61
CA VAL A 304 23.54 -4.54 14.61
C VAL A 304 23.92 -5.31 15.88
N PRO A 305 23.42 -4.90 17.08
CA PRO A 305 23.64 -5.63 18.33
C PRO A 305 23.07 -7.05 18.27
N ASP A 306 23.67 -7.98 19.05
CA ASP A 306 23.22 -9.37 19.07
C ASP A 306 21.75 -9.58 19.45
N PRO A 307 21.13 -8.80 20.36
CA PRO A 307 19.68 -8.87 20.58
C PRO A 307 18.86 -8.60 19.32
N VAL A 308 19.26 -7.59 18.52
CA VAL A 308 18.60 -7.26 17.25
C VAL A 308 18.77 -8.37 16.23
N LYS A 309 19.98 -8.99 16.14
CA LYS A 309 20.18 -10.17 15.28
C LYS A 309 19.28 -11.33 15.65
N LYS A 310 19.13 -11.58 16.97
CA LYS A 310 18.24 -12.61 17.48
C LYS A 310 16.78 -12.30 17.13
N GLU A 311 16.35 -11.07 17.32
CA GLU A 311 15.02 -10.61 16.97
C GLU A 311 14.77 -10.76 15.47
N LEU A 312 15.70 -10.33 14.61
CA LEU A 312 15.60 -10.52 13.16
C LEU A 312 15.51 -11.98 12.77
N LEU A 313 16.23 -12.89 13.45
CA LEU A 313 16.13 -14.33 13.22
C LEU A 313 14.80 -14.93 13.68
N GLU A 314 14.32 -14.52 14.84
CA GLU A 314 13.04 -14.97 15.39
C GLU A 314 11.87 -14.38 14.58
N ASN A 315 12.03 -13.16 14.09
CA ASN A 315 11.10 -12.42 13.25
C ASN A 315 11.38 -12.56 11.75
N SER A 316 12.44 -13.30 11.32
CA SER A 316 12.62 -13.71 9.91
C SER A 316 11.47 -14.59 9.42
N HIS A 317 10.66 -14.98 10.36
CA HIS A 317 9.32 -15.50 10.21
C HIS A 317 8.24 -14.39 10.23
N PHE A 318 8.54 -13.14 9.85
CA PHE A 318 7.53 -12.10 9.61
C PHE A 318 6.56 -12.56 8.51
N GLY A 319 5.73 -13.48 8.81
CA GLY A 319 4.82 -14.16 7.89
C GLY A 319 4.72 -15.65 8.13
N SER A 320 5.67 -16.28 8.80
CA SER A 320 5.48 -17.64 9.31
C SER A 320 4.48 -17.64 10.45
N GLY A 321 3.50 -16.73 10.36
CA GLY A 321 2.40 -16.66 11.27
C GLY A 321 2.25 -17.85 12.20
N VAL A 322 3.19 -18.03 13.12
CA VAL A 322 2.81 -18.46 14.43
C VAL A 322 2.09 -17.26 15.01
N MET A 323 0.99 -16.86 14.34
CA MET A 323 -0.02 -16.08 14.97
C MET A 323 -0.57 -16.99 16.05
N THR A 324 -0.04 -16.85 17.25
CA THR A 324 -0.51 -17.50 18.49
C THR A 324 -1.90 -16.98 18.90
N ARG A 325 -2.57 -16.22 18.02
CA ARG A 325 -3.97 -15.82 18.14
C ARG A 325 -4.74 -16.54 17.05
N ASP A 326 -5.79 -17.21 17.45
CA ASP A 326 -6.82 -17.74 16.59
C ASP A 326 -7.40 -16.56 15.79
N ASP A 327 -6.95 -16.37 14.55
CA ASP A 327 -7.59 -15.44 13.63
C ASP A 327 -8.84 -16.13 13.10
N PHE A 328 -9.97 -15.62 13.51
CA PHE A 328 -11.27 -16.07 13.02
C PHE A 328 -11.78 -15.08 11.98
N PRO A 329 -12.50 -15.56 10.97
CA PRO A 329 -13.24 -14.67 10.06
C PRO A 329 -14.15 -13.71 10.85
N VAL A 330 -14.19 -12.45 10.42
CA VAL A 330 -15.09 -11.43 10.97
C VAL A 330 -16.16 -11.13 9.93
N GLN A 331 -17.26 -11.86 10.01
CA GLN A 331 -18.31 -11.91 8.98
C GLN A 331 -18.78 -10.53 8.53
N GLU A 332 -18.97 -9.59 9.44
CA GLU A 332 -19.41 -8.22 9.12
C GLU A 332 -18.42 -7.52 8.19
N VAL A 333 -17.11 -7.72 8.41
CA VAL A 333 -16.04 -7.04 7.65
C VAL A 333 -15.84 -7.71 6.29
N THR A 334 -16.20 -8.97 6.09
CA THR A 334 -16.00 -9.66 4.78
C THR A 334 -16.73 -9.01 3.61
N GLU A 335 -17.67 -8.12 3.88
CA GLU A 335 -18.51 -7.44 2.89
C GLU A 335 -17.77 -6.29 2.15
N TRP A 336 -16.66 -5.79 2.71
CA TRP A 336 -16.02 -4.59 2.16
C TRP A 336 -15.54 -4.70 0.71
N PRO A 337 -15.04 -5.86 0.20
CA PRO A 337 -14.61 -5.95 -1.21
C PRO A 337 -15.77 -5.75 -2.18
N GLU A 338 -16.96 -6.29 -1.85
CA GLU A 338 -18.19 -6.08 -2.61
C GLU A 338 -18.61 -4.61 -2.63
N MET A 339 -18.57 -3.94 -1.46
CA MET A 339 -18.90 -2.52 -1.33
C MET A 339 -17.94 -1.63 -2.12
N ALA A 340 -16.64 -1.95 -2.09
CA ALA A 340 -15.63 -1.24 -2.84
C ALA A 340 -15.79 -1.44 -4.36
N ASP A 341 -16.09 -2.66 -4.81
CA ASP A 341 -16.37 -2.97 -6.21
C ASP A 341 -17.61 -2.22 -6.69
N HIS A 342 -18.70 -2.21 -5.92
CA HIS A 342 -19.88 -1.42 -6.23
C HIS A 342 -19.55 0.07 -6.33
N PHE A 343 -18.74 0.62 -5.43
CA PHE A 343 -18.31 2.01 -5.51
C PHE A 343 -17.57 2.30 -6.82
N LEU A 344 -16.58 1.46 -7.19
CA LEU A 344 -15.83 1.59 -8.45
C LEU A 344 -16.75 1.49 -9.67
N LYS A 345 -17.73 0.58 -9.69
CA LYS A 345 -18.74 0.49 -10.76
C LYS A 345 -19.56 1.77 -10.89
N THR A 346 -19.88 2.45 -9.79
CA THR A 346 -20.58 3.74 -9.85
C THR A 346 -19.73 4.88 -10.45
N LEU A 347 -18.42 4.70 -10.57
CA LEU A 347 -17.48 5.59 -11.26
C LEU A 347 -17.21 5.16 -12.71
N GLU A 348 -18.01 4.23 -13.24
CA GLU A 348 -17.85 3.66 -14.58
C GLU A 348 -16.51 2.95 -14.80
N PHE A 349 -15.87 2.45 -13.71
CA PHE A 349 -14.64 1.66 -13.83
C PHE A 349 -14.86 0.36 -14.59
N VAL A 350 -15.97 -0.31 -14.37
CA VAL A 350 -16.35 -1.54 -15.06
C VAL A 350 -17.63 -1.26 -15.84
N HIS A 351 -17.64 -1.52 -17.14
CA HIS A 351 -18.88 -1.60 -17.93
C HIS A 351 -19.43 -3.03 -17.82
N GLU A 352 -20.71 -3.18 -17.57
CA GLU A 352 -21.45 -4.45 -17.58
C GLU A 352 -21.33 -5.19 -18.91
#